data_d709012c37ba1624a518d25eff83694d
#
_entry.id   d709012c37ba1624a518d25eff83694d
#
_cell.length_a   1.000
_cell.length_b   1.000
_cell.length_c   1.000
_cell.angle_alpha   90.00
_cell.angle_beta   90.00
_cell.angle_gamma   90.00
#
_symmetry.space_group_name_H-M   'P 1'
#
loop_
_entity.id
_entity.type
_entity.pdbx_description
1 polymer ?
#
loop_
_entity_poly.entity_id
_entity_poly.type
_entity_poly.pdbx_seq_one_letter_code
_entity_poly.pdbx_strand_id
1 'polypeptide(L)'
;DYDGKLPKAAERLKSIHIQHINYMPVNVDLQSLKDSLIFLKPCTRKLPEVKITKQKDAMLRMKVYVRQMNVLKNKPATVSESIVYMYFKENTDKDKPHSYKILSEARYKDEKAFEGETKMLRSMANFSNPTIFARFNGYKHYNTLKGSRRIRSGWKRLGMVCYMNEDPINKRCEIVTDSMFSDKPFKVPVLGFSFGDVYNSETYSTEYGEPKIYNLINMTDRYRAYQTKTMGYVDTVVEMYILGIDLATKAEMKADKKLKPVPFVRPEGIVTTGDWLTAAIKRMTKTE
;
A
#
# COMPACT_ATOMS: atom_id res chain seq x y z
N ASP A 1 -2.14 -17.30 2.98
CA ASP A 1 -2.07 -17.73 1.57
C ASP A 1 -3.32 -17.28 0.82
N TYR A 2 -3.40 -17.58 -0.47
CA TYR A 2 -4.50 -17.19 -1.36
C TYR A 2 -5.88 -17.75 -0.91
N ASP A 3 -5.90 -18.91 -0.27
CA ASP A 3 -7.11 -19.55 0.24
C ASP A 3 -7.42 -19.11 1.70
N GLY A 4 -6.72 -18.13 2.21
CA GLY A 4 -6.86 -17.67 3.60
C GLY A 4 -6.31 -18.62 4.64
N LYS A 5 -5.55 -19.64 4.24
CA LYS A 5 -4.97 -20.63 5.14
C LYS A 5 -3.73 -20.08 5.82
N LEU A 6 -3.62 -20.27 7.11
CA LEU A 6 -2.39 -19.95 7.85
C LEU A 6 -1.26 -20.90 7.42
N PRO A 7 -0.03 -20.39 7.31
CA PRO A 7 1.12 -21.26 7.02
C PRO A 7 1.35 -22.25 8.17
N LYS A 8 1.84 -23.45 7.87
CA LYS A 8 2.13 -24.51 8.87
C LYS A 8 3.01 -24.02 10.04
N ALA A 9 3.90 -23.04 9.78
CA ALA A 9 4.70 -22.42 10.82
C ALA A 9 3.85 -21.72 11.90
N ALA A 10 2.64 -21.28 11.58
CA ALA A 10 1.74 -20.64 12.53
C ALA A 10 1.17 -21.61 13.58
N GLU A 11 1.13 -22.91 13.30
CA GLU A 11 0.66 -23.93 14.25
C GLU A 11 1.45 -23.99 15.56
N ARG A 12 2.68 -23.48 15.54
CA ARG A 12 3.57 -23.43 16.71
C ARG A 12 3.45 -22.13 17.53
N LEU A 13 2.67 -21.18 17.05
CA LEU A 13 2.48 -19.89 17.71
C LEU A 13 1.34 -19.97 18.73
N LYS A 14 1.48 -19.23 19.84
CA LYS A 14 0.38 -19.08 20.83
C LYS A 14 -0.68 -18.11 20.35
N SER A 15 -0.26 -17.06 19.67
CA SER A 15 -1.15 -16.02 19.13
C SER A 15 -0.64 -15.48 17.81
N ILE A 16 -1.56 -14.97 17.00
CA ILE A 16 -1.26 -14.27 15.76
C ILE A 16 -1.95 -12.92 15.75
N HIS A 17 -1.30 -11.94 15.13
CA HIS A 17 -1.90 -10.65 14.81
C HIS A 17 -2.25 -10.65 13.32
N ILE A 18 -3.53 -10.45 13.00
CA ILE A 18 -4.01 -10.34 11.62
C ILE A 18 -4.34 -8.88 11.37
N GLN A 19 -3.71 -8.31 10.35
CA GLN A 19 -3.96 -6.96 9.89
C GLN A 19 -4.18 -6.94 8.38
N HIS A 20 -5.23 -6.29 7.96
CA HIS A 20 -5.55 -6.05 6.56
C HIS A 20 -6.18 -4.68 6.41
N ILE A 21 -5.86 -3.96 5.32
CA ILE A 21 -6.27 -2.56 5.10
C ILE A 21 -7.80 -2.35 5.10
N ASN A 22 -8.56 -3.40 4.73
CA ASN A 22 -10.02 -3.37 4.66
C ASN A 22 -10.72 -3.91 5.91
N TYR A 23 -9.98 -4.44 6.88
CA TYR A 23 -10.53 -5.10 8.07
C TYR A 23 -9.93 -4.52 9.34
N MET A 24 -10.70 -4.56 10.42
CA MET A 24 -10.20 -4.22 11.73
C MET A 24 -9.11 -5.22 12.14
N PRO A 25 -7.96 -4.74 12.66
CA PRO A 25 -6.92 -5.64 13.14
C PRO A 25 -7.45 -6.48 14.30
N VAL A 26 -7.04 -7.74 14.34
CA VAL A 26 -7.44 -8.67 15.39
C VAL A 26 -6.25 -9.47 15.89
N ASN A 27 -6.16 -9.63 17.21
CA ASN A 27 -5.26 -10.57 17.86
C ASN A 27 -6.02 -11.87 18.12
N VAL A 28 -5.51 -12.96 17.64
CA VAL A 28 -6.13 -14.28 17.78
C VAL A 28 -5.23 -15.16 18.62
N ASP A 29 -5.77 -15.65 19.73
CA ASP A 29 -5.13 -16.70 20.52
C ASP A 29 -5.47 -18.06 19.87
N LEU A 30 -4.45 -18.69 19.32
CA LEU A 30 -4.60 -19.97 18.59
C LEU A 30 -4.90 -21.14 19.55
N GLN A 31 -4.58 -21.01 20.84
CA GLN A 31 -4.87 -22.07 21.82
C GLN A 31 -6.33 -22.08 22.24
N SER A 32 -7.02 -20.94 22.17
CA SER A 32 -8.43 -20.79 22.50
C SER A 32 -9.36 -20.90 21.31
N LEU A 33 -8.82 -21.09 20.11
CA LEU A 33 -9.60 -21.14 18.87
C LEU A 33 -10.42 -22.44 18.84
N LYS A 34 -11.73 -22.32 19.00
CA LYS A 34 -12.65 -23.47 18.90
C LYS A 34 -12.96 -23.86 17.45
N ASP A 35 -12.92 -22.91 16.56
CA ASP A 35 -13.22 -23.06 15.14
C ASP A 35 -11.97 -22.86 14.29
N SER A 36 -11.90 -23.58 13.15
CA SER A 36 -10.82 -23.40 12.17
C SER A 36 -10.94 -22.12 11.33
N LEU A 37 -11.95 -21.28 11.60
CA LEU A 37 -12.23 -20.06 10.84
C LEU A 37 -12.11 -18.81 11.72
N ILE A 38 -11.42 -17.80 11.18
CA ILE A 38 -11.30 -16.49 11.80
C ILE A 38 -12.05 -15.48 10.96
N PHE A 39 -13.12 -14.89 11.52
CA PHE A 39 -13.90 -13.85 10.86
C PHE A 39 -13.32 -12.48 11.15
N LEU A 40 -12.95 -11.74 10.10
CA LEU A 40 -12.47 -10.38 10.21
C LEU A 40 -13.63 -9.39 10.08
N LYS A 41 -13.69 -8.41 10.99
CA LYS A 41 -14.68 -7.34 10.93
C LYS A 41 -14.25 -6.30 9.89
N PRO A 42 -15.08 -5.99 8.87
CA PRO A 42 -14.76 -4.97 7.89
C PRO A 42 -14.53 -3.60 8.52
N CYS A 43 -13.52 -2.88 8.04
CA CYS A 43 -13.32 -1.47 8.36
C CYS A 43 -14.12 -0.63 7.37
N THR A 44 -15.26 -0.07 7.80
CA THR A 44 -16.12 0.75 6.94
C THR A 44 -15.64 2.19 6.94
N ARG A 45 -15.07 2.63 5.82
CA ARG A 45 -14.81 4.05 5.56
C ARG A 45 -15.63 4.48 4.35
N LYS A 46 -16.51 5.47 4.53
CA LYS A 46 -17.20 6.11 3.41
C LYS A 46 -16.29 7.17 2.82
N LEU A 47 -16.06 7.11 1.51
CA LEU A 47 -15.48 8.25 0.80
C LEU A 47 -16.54 9.36 0.69
N PRO A 48 -16.11 10.64 0.76
CA PRO A 48 -17.02 11.73 0.44
C PRO A 48 -17.51 11.60 -1.01
N GLU A 49 -18.75 11.99 -1.26
CA GLU A 49 -19.33 12.01 -2.60
C GLU A 49 -18.50 12.90 -3.52
N VAL A 50 -18.05 12.34 -4.65
CA VAL A 50 -17.27 13.07 -5.64
C VAL A 50 -18.20 13.56 -6.74
N LYS A 51 -18.53 14.84 -6.78
CA LYS A 51 -19.22 15.47 -7.91
C LYS A 51 -18.21 15.84 -8.99
N ILE A 52 -18.09 14.98 -9.99
CA ILE A 52 -17.23 15.24 -11.15
C ILE A 52 -18.07 15.97 -12.21
N THR A 53 -17.99 17.31 -12.22
CA THR A 53 -18.49 18.11 -13.34
C THR A 53 -17.40 18.25 -14.39
N LYS A 54 -17.73 17.99 -15.66
CA LYS A 54 -16.77 18.17 -16.77
C LYS A 54 -16.27 19.60 -16.82
N GLN A 55 -15.04 19.83 -16.39
CA GLN A 55 -14.32 21.08 -16.61
C GLN A 55 -13.25 20.87 -17.68
N LYS A 56 -13.18 21.79 -18.63
CA LYS A 56 -12.13 21.78 -19.66
C LYS A 56 -10.75 21.91 -18.98
N ASP A 57 -9.81 21.01 -19.28
CA ASP A 57 -8.45 20.99 -18.72
C ASP A 57 -8.35 20.70 -17.19
N ALA A 58 -9.37 20.11 -16.60
CA ALA A 58 -9.31 19.68 -15.20
C ALA A 58 -8.39 18.48 -15.04
N MET A 59 -7.82 18.38 -13.84
CA MET A 59 -7.04 17.23 -13.37
C MET A 59 -7.76 16.60 -12.19
N LEU A 60 -7.78 15.29 -12.13
CA LEU A 60 -8.23 14.59 -10.95
C LEU A 60 -7.19 14.82 -9.85
N ARG A 61 -7.61 15.44 -8.73
CA ARG A 61 -6.78 15.65 -7.54
C ARG A 61 -7.24 14.69 -6.44
N MET A 62 -6.34 13.84 -6.00
CA MET A 62 -6.56 12.91 -4.90
C MET A 62 -5.78 13.39 -3.69
N LYS A 63 -6.48 13.61 -2.56
CA LYS A 63 -5.83 13.80 -1.25
C LYS A 63 -5.63 12.41 -0.64
N VAL A 64 -4.38 12.04 -0.39
CA VAL A 64 -4.00 10.67 0.00
C VAL A 64 -3.19 10.74 1.29
N TYR A 65 -3.54 9.92 2.27
CA TYR A 65 -2.63 9.56 3.35
C TYR A 65 -1.79 8.39 2.90
N VAL A 66 -0.48 8.52 3.02
CA VAL A 66 0.50 7.49 2.66
C VAL A 66 1.31 7.12 3.90
N ARG A 67 1.40 5.84 4.17
CA ARG A 67 2.29 5.27 5.18
C ARG A 67 3.25 4.30 4.51
N GLN A 68 4.54 4.54 4.65
CA GLN A 68 5.57 3.62 4.21
C GLN A 68 6.34 3.10 5.42
N MET A 69 6.56 1.81 5.46
CA MET A 69 7.35 1.14 6.48
C MET A 69 8.43 0.30 5.80
N ASN A 70 9.66 0.43 6.25
CA ASN A 70 10.77 -0.42 5.85
C ASN A 70 11.22 -1.27 7.03
N VAL A 71 11.30 -2.57 6.81
CA VAL A 71 11.72 -3.57 7.78
C VAL A 71 13.02 -4.19 7.30
N LEU A 72 14.09 -4.01 8.04
CA LEU A 72 15.42 -4.51 7.71
C LEU A 72 15.68 -5.81 8.47
N LYS A 73 15.75 -6.94 7.76
CA LYS A 73 15.95 -8.26 8.37
C LYS A 73 15.02 -8.52 9.58
N ASN A 74 13.73 -8.32 9.41
CA ASN A 74 12.68 -8.45 10.42
C ASN A 74 12.69 -7.39 11.55
N LYS A 75 13.53 -6.35 11.48
CA LYS A 75 13.53 -5.23 12.41
C LYS A 75 12.91 -4.00 11.76
N PRO A 76 11.86 -3.39 12.33
CA PRO A 76 11.36 -2.10 11.85
C PRO A 76 12.50 -1.08 11.85
N ALA A 77 12.81 -0.52 10.68
CA ALA A 77 13.95 0.38 10.52
C ALA A 77 13.51 1.83 10.33
N THR A 78 12.53 2.08 9.45
CA THR A 78 11.96 3.40 9.23
C THR A 78 10.46 3.33 9.03
N VAL A 79 9.78 4.39 9.45
CA VAL A 79 8.37 4.64 9.15
C VAL A 79 8.24 6.07 8.67
N SER A 80 7.53 6.29 7.57
CA SER A 80 7.11 7.61 7.15
C SER A 80 5.59 7.65 6.99
N GLU A 81 5.00 8.76 7.41
CA GLU A 81 3.58 9.05 7.26
C GLU A 81 3.45 10.42 6.59
N SER A 82 2.65 10.52 5.55
CA SER A 82 2.48 11.78 4.82
C SER A 82 1.06 11.98 4.32
N ILE A 83 0.65 13.24 4.18
CA ILE A 83 -0.56 13.63 3.44
C ILE A 83 -0.07 14.29 2.15
N VAL A 84 -0.59 13.78 1.03
CA VAL A 84 -0.12 14.15 -0.31
C VAL A 84 -1.30 14.49 -1.21
N TYR A 85 -1.19 15.53 -2.00
CA TYR A 85 -1.99 15.68 -3.20
C TYR A 85 -1.32 14.94 -4.36
N MET A 86 -2.07 14.08 -5.05
CA MET A 86 -1.67 13.42 -6.28
C MET A 86 -2.59 13.89 -7.41
N TYR A 87 -2.00 14.28 -8.54
CA TYR A 87 -2.73 14.81 -9.69
C TYR A 87 -2.66 13.86 -10.86
N PHE A 88 -3.82 13.50 -11.41
CA PHE A 88 -3.94 12.65 -12.59
C PHE A 88 -4.56 13.45 -13.72
N LYS A 89 -4.04 13.30 -14.94
CA LYS A 89 -4.69 13.88 -16.09
C LYS A 89 -6.00 13.15 -16.37
N GLU A 90 -7.06 13.89 -16.58
CA GLU A 90 -8.32 13.35 -17.09
C GLU A 90 -8.07 12.64 -18.41
N ASN A 91 -8.67 11.49 -18.63
CA ASN A 91 -8.56 10.69 -19.86
C ASN A 91 -7.16 10.18 -20.24
N THR A 92 -6.26 9.98 -19.30
CA THR A 92 -5.01 9.29 -19.58
C THR A 92 -5.08 7.84 -19.08
N ASP A 93 -4.66 6.89 -19.93
CA ASP A 93 -4.42 5.49 -19.51
C ASP A 93 -3.21 5.35 -18.57
N LYS A 94 -2.68 6.47 -18.10
CA LYS A 94 -1.53 6.46 -17.19
C LYS A 94 -1.99 6.15 -15.79
N ASP A 95 -1.42 5.10 -15.27
CA ASP A 95 -1.61 4.57 -13.92
C ASP A 95 -0.81 5.31 -12.84
N LYS A 96 -0.02 6.32 -13.23
CA LYS A 96 0.83 7.12 -12.35
C LYS A 96 0.34 8.55 -12.22
N PRO A 97 0.50 9.17 -11.03
CA PRO A 97 0.27 10.60 -10.89
C PRO A 97 1.17 11.39 -11.86
N HIS A 98 0.59 12.39 -12.50
CA HIS A 98 1.33 13.36 -13.32
C HIS A 98 2.24 14.24 -12.47
N SER A 99 1.78 14.61 -11.29
CA SER A 99 2.55 15.34 -10.30
C SER A 99 1.99 15.10 -8.90
N TYR A 100 2.75 15.50 -7.87
CA TYR A 100 2.32 15.41 -6.49
C TYR A 100 2.80 16.60 -5.67
N LYS A 101 2.20 16.79 -4.49
CA LYS A 101 2.61 17.76 -3.48
C LYS A 101 2.46 17.16 -2.08
N ILE A 102 3.53 17.10 -1.32
CA ILE A 102 3.49 16.73 0.09
C ILE A 102 2.94 17.93 0.88
N LEU A 103 1.86 17.71 1.62
CA LEU A 103 1.21 18.71 2.47
C LEU A 103 1.74 18.67 3.90
N SER A 104 1.99 17.47 4.40
CA SER A 104 2.57 17.22 5.72
C SER A 104 3.26 15.87 5.75
N GLU A 105 4.28 15.73 6.58
CA GLU A 105 5.06 14.49 6.71
C GLU A 105 5.59 14.33 8.13
N ALA A 106 5.68 13.08 8.59
CA ALA A 106 6.43 12.68 9.78
C ALA A 106 7.27 11.45 9.43
N ARG A 107 8.52 11.44 9.88
CA ARG A 107 9.45 10.34 9.69
C ARG A 107 10.00 9.86 11.02
N TYR A 108 10.16 8.55 11.14
CA TYR A 108 10.65 7.89 12.33
C TYR A 108 11.73 6.88 11.93
N LYS A 109 12.79 6.77 12.72
CA LYS A 109 13.93 5.92 12.44
C LYS A 109 14.39 5.19 13.71
N ASP A 110 14.69 3.91 13.62
CA ASP A 110 15.37 3.13 14.64
C ASP A 110 16.84 2.97 14.25
N GLU A 111 17.74 3.77 14.83
CA GLU A 111 19.17 3.70 14.53
C GLU A 111 19.78 2.34 14.84
N LYS A 112 19.27 1.63 15.85
CA LYS A 112 19.75 0.29 16.24
C LYS A 112 19.47 -0.75 15.14
N ALA A 113 18.43 -0.57 14.33
CA ALA A 113 18.14 -1.46 13.22
C ALA A 113 19.23 -1.42 12.12
N PHE A 114 20.03 -0.34 12.08
CA PHE A 114 21.05 -0.14 11.08
C PHE A 114 22.47 -0.56 11.53
N GLU A 115 22.65 -0.95 12.80
CA GLU A 115 23.96 -1.37 13.32
C GLU A 115 24.47 -2.61 12.60
N GLY A 116 25.72 -2.57 12.18
CA GLY A 116 26.37 -3.68 11.45
C GLY A 116 25.90 -3.88 10.00
N GLU A 117 24.97 -3.07 9.49
CA GLU A 117 24.43 -3.24 8.15
C GLU A 117 25.27 -2.53 7.08
N THR A 118 25.25 -3.07 5.87
CA THR A 118 25.96 -2.49 4.72
C THR A 118 25.36 -1.13 4.32
N LYS A 119 26.18 -0.26 3.72
CA LYS A 119 25.72 1.05 3.21
C LYS A 119 24.52 0.92 2.26
N MET A 120 24.50 -0.13 1.45
CA MET A 120 23.42 -0.39 0.51
C MET A 120 22.11 -0.73 1.22
N LEU A 121 22.11 -1.66 2.18
CA LEU A 121 20.92 -2.01 2.95
C LEU A 121 20.40 -0.82 3.77
N ARG A 122 21.32 -0.03 4.36
CA ARG A 122 20.95 1.23 5.04
C ARG A 122 20.27 2.20 4.09
N SER A 123 20.81 2.39 2.87
CA SER A 123 20.21 3.26 1.86
C SER A 123 18.82 2.80 1.44
N MET A 124 18.64 1.49 1.21
CA MET A 124 17.35 0.91 0.85
C MET A 124 16.32 1.06 1.97
N ALA A 125 16.70 0.80 3.22
CA ALA A 125 15.80 0.92 4.37
C ALA A 125 15.49 2.39 4.75
N ASN A 126 16.35 3.35 4.40
CA ASN A 126 16.10 4.78 4.57
C ASN A 126 15.27 5.39 3.43
N PHE A 127 15.08 4.66 2.34
CA PHE A 127 14.38 5.20 1.19
C PHE A 127 12.89 5.39 1.52
N SER A 128 12.42 6.62 1.39
CA SER A 128 11.02 6.99 1.54
C SER A 128 10.61 7.92 0.41
N ASN A 129 9.65 7.49 -0.39
CA ASN A 129 9.02 8.32 -1.40
C ASN A 129 7.54 7.93 -1.52
N PRO A 130 6.63 8.80 -1.08
CA PRO A 130 5.20 8.47 -0.99
C PRO A 130 4.54 8.21 -2.35
N THR A 131 5.22 8.49 -3.46
CA THR A 131 4.61 8.39 -4.79
C THR A 131 5.31 7.44 -5.74
N ILE A 132 6.49 6.91 -5.38
CA ILE A 132 7.26 6.08 -6.31
C ILE A 132 6.53 4.79 -6.68
N PHE A 133 5.73 4.28 -5.74
CA PHE A 133 4.94 3.07 -5.90
C PHE A 133 3.46 3.36 -6.23
N ALA A 134 3.06 4.63 -6.34
CA ALA A 134 1.70 5.02 -6.68
C ALA A 134 1.39 4.67 -8.15
N ARG A 135 1.02 3.41 -8.37
CA ARG A 135 0.52 2.90 -9.64
C ARG A 135 -0.84 2.28 -9.41
N PHE A 136 -1.86 2.94 -9.91
CA PHE A 136 -3.25 2.53 -9.74
C PHE A 136 -3.77 1.96 -11.06
N ASN A 137 -3.55 0.68 -11.28
CA ASN A 137 -3.89 0.03 -12.55
C ASN A 137 -4.80 -1.19 -12.40
N GLY A 138 -5.15 -1.57 -11.19
CA GLY A 138 -6.01 -2.71 -10.91
C GLY A 138 -7.33 -2.64 -11.65
N TYR A 139 -7.98 -1.47 -11.66
CA TYR A 139 -9.26 -1.28 -12.36
C TYR A 139 -9.21 -1.63 -13.85
N LYS A 140 -8.05 -1.56 -14.50
CA LYS A 140 -7.87 -1.94 -15.93
C LYS A 140 -8.06 -3.45 -16.15
N HIS A 141 -7.87 -4.25 -15.11
CA HIS A 141 -8.02 -5.70 -15.17
C HIS A 141 -9.43 -6.18 -14.83
N TYR A 142 -10.29 -5.28 -14.32
CA TYR A 142 -11.61 -5.64 -13.80
C TYR A 142 -12.46 -6.44 -14.80
N ASN A 143 -12.63 -5.93 -16.03
CA ASN A 143 -13.46 -6.60 -17.04
C ASN A 143 -12.90 -7.95 -17.47
N THR A 144 -11.57 -8.08 -17.53
CA THR A 144 -10.92 -9.37 -17.83
C THR A 144 -11.10 -10.36 -16.68
N LEU A 145 -11.03 -9.87 -15.43
CA LEU A 145 -11.21 -10.70 -14.24
C LEU A 145 -12.65 -11.18 -14.03
N LYS A 146 -13.65 -10.40 -14.46
CA LYS A 146 -15.05 -10.86 -14.47
C LYS A 146 -15.26 -12.15 -15.29
N GLY A 147 -14.50 -12.31 -16.37
CA GLY A 147 -14.54 -13.51 -17.23
C GLY A 147 -13.52 -14.59 -16.88
N SER A 148 -12.62 -14.35 -15.95
CA SER A 148 -11.52 -15.24 -15.61
C SER A 148 -11.15 -15.14 -14.16
N ARG A 149 -11.06 -16.26 -13.46
CA ARG A 149 -10.70 -16.31 -12.03
C ARG A 149 -9.34 -15.69 -11.73
N ARG A 150 -8.40 -15.76 -12.68
CA ARG A 150 -7.03 -15.25 -12.58
C ARG A 150 -6.51 -14.89 -13.96
N ILE A 151 -5.72 -13.85 -14.03
CA ILE A 151 -4.98 -13.49 -15.24
C ILE A 151 -3.49 -13.31 -14.90
N ARG A 152 -2.62 -13.53 -15.87
CA ARG A 152 -1.20 -13.16 -15.73
C ARG A 152 -1.08 -11.66 -15.83
N SER A 153 -0.48 -11.03 -14.83
CA SER A 153 -0.12 -9.61 -14.90
C SER A 153 0.99 -9.37 -15.90
N GLY A 154 1.06 -8.14 -16.45
CA GLY A 154 2.05 -7.76 -17.48
C GLY A 154 3.54 -7.92 -17.10
N TRP A 155 3.86 -8.17 -15.83
CA TRP A 155 5.22 -8.45 -15.37
C TRP A 155 5.54 -9.95 -15.44
N LYS A 156 5.56 -10.48 -16.66
CA LYS A 156 5.80 -11.92 -16.95
C LYS A 156 7.02 -12.51 -16.26
N ARG A 157 8.09 -11.69 -16.06
CA ARG A 157 9.35 -12.13 -15.41
C ARG A 157 9.22 -12.37 -13.92
N LEU A 158 8.23 -11.76 -13.25
CA LEU A 158 7.97 -11.93 -11.83
C LEU A 158 6.93 -13.02 -11.55
N GLY A 159 6.37 -13.65 -12.57
CA GLY A 159 5.31 -14.65 -12.39
C GLY A 159 4.06 -14.08 -11.72
N MET A 160 3.81 -12.79 -11.85
CA MET A 160 2.71 -12.13 -11.16
C MET A 160 1.35 -12.60 -11.70
N VAL A 161 0.44 -12.85 -10.79
CA VAL A 161 -0.94 -13.23 -11.04
C VAL A 161 -1.85 -12.15 -10.49
N CYS A 162 -2.86 -11.77 -11.27
CA CYS A 162 -3.89 -10.84 -10.84
C CYS A 162 -5.20 -11.60 -10.62
N TYR A 163 -5.89 -11.29 -9.53
CA TYR A 163 -7.20 -11.84 -9.19
C TYR A 163 -8.07 -10.80 -8.49
N MET A 164 -9.35 -11.08 -8.35
CA MET A 164 -10.34 -10.17 -7.81
C MET A 164 -11.15 -10.84 -6.70
N ASN A 165 -11.39 -10.09 -5.63
CA ASN A 165 -12.28 -10.42 -4.55
C ASN A 165 -13.42 -9.39 -4.54
N GLU A 166 -14.66 -9.86 -4.70
CA GLU A 166 -15.84 -8.99 -4.62
C GLU A 166 -16.52 -9.12 -3.25
N ASP A 167 -16.87 -7.98 -2.68
CA ASP A 167 -17.70 -7.88 -1.48
C ASP A 167 -19.00 -7.11 -1.85
N PRO A 168 -20.03 -7.82 -2.30
CA PRO A 168 -21.28 -7.19 -2.71
C PRO A 168 -22.05 -6.56 -1.55
N ILE A 169 -21.86 -7.05 -0.32
CA ILE A 169 -22.53 -6.51 0.87
C ILE A 169 -22.04 -5.10 1.17
N ASN A 170 -20.71 -4.91 1.16
CA ASN A 170 -20.08 -3.62 1.41
C ASN A 170 -19.85 -2.82 0.12
N LYS A 171 -20.34 -3.30 -1.02
CA LYS A 171 -20.17 -2.68 -2.35
C LYS A 171 -18.70 -2.34 -2.64
N ARG A 172 -17.84 -3.34 -2.51
CA ARG A 172 -16.40 -3.21 -2.71
C ARG A 172 -15.87 -4.28 -3.65
N CYS A 173 -14.81 -3.93 -4.35
CA CYS A 173 -14.04 -4.82 -5.17
C CYS A 173 -12.56 -4.61 -4.85
N GLU A 174 -11.87 -5.67 -4.45
CA GLU A 174 -10.43 -5.69 -4.25
C GLU A 174 -9.77 -6.39 -5.42
N ILE A 175 -8.82 -5.72 -6.07
CA ILE A 175 -8.03 -6.28 -7.17
C ILE A 175 -6.61 -6.45 -6.67
N VAL A 176 -6.15 -7.69 -6.66
CA VAL A 176 -4.85 -8.08 -6.11
C VAL A 176 -3.94 -8.52 -7.25
N THR A 177 -2.69 -8.07 -7.20
CA THR A 177 -1.60 -8.55 -8.04
C THR A 177 -0.50 -9.09 -7.14
N ASP A 178 -0.15 -10.37 -7.30
CA ASP A 178 0.73 -11.09 -6.39
C ASP A 178 1.78 -11.89 -7.15
N SER A 179 3.00 -11.91 -6.64
CA SER A 179 4.12 -12.71 -7.16
C SER A 179 4.32 -14.02 -6.40
N MET A 180 3.40 -14.40 -5.49
CA MET A 180 3.53 -15.60 -4.64
C MET A 180 3.70 -16.92 -5.42
N PHE A 181 3.43 -16.90 -6.72
CA PHE A 181 3.62 -18.03 -7.63
C PHE A 181 4.95 -17.97 -8.41
N SER A 182 5.85 -17.07 -8.03
CA SER A 182 7.18 -16.96 -8.64
C SER A 182 8.24 -17.56 -7.72
N ASP A 183 8.88 -18.62 -8.16
CA ASP A 183 9.95 -19.28 -7.42
C ASP A 183 11.27 -18.50 -7.41
N LYS A 184 11.38 -17.41 -8.17
CA LYS A 184 12.63 -16.67 -8.36
C LYS A 184 12.44 -15.16 -8.28
N PRO A 185 13.20 -14.47 -7.38
CA PRO A 185 13.20 -13.02 -7.34
C PRO A 185 13.74 -12.42 -8.66
N PHE A 186 13.18 -11.28 -9.06
CA PHE A 186 13.63 -10.54 -10.23
C PHE A 186 14.97 -9.85 -9.92
N LYS A 187 15.99 -10.17 -10.68
CA LYS A 187 17.33 -9.56 -10.55
C LYS A 187 17.40 -8.27 -11.35
N VAL A 188 17.89 -7.21 -10.72
CA VAL A 188 18.29 -5.95 -11.36
C VAL A 188 19.82 -5.89 -11.35
N PRO A 189 20.50 -6.42 -12.39
CA PRO A 189 21.95 -6.67 -12.34
C PRO A 189 22.77 -5.41 -12.11
N VAL A 190 22.33 -4.28 -12.68
CA VAL A 190 23.07 -3.00 -12.66
C VAL A 190 23.12 -2.40 -11.25
N LEU A 191 22.16 -2.73 -10.38
CA LEU A 191 22.03 -2.14 -9.04
C LEU A 191 22.48 -3.10 -7.93
N GLY A 192 22.87 -4.32 -8.25
CA GLY A 192 23.36 -5.30 -7.27
C GLY A 192 22.30 -5.81 -6.29
N PHE A 193 21.03 -5.70 -6.64
CA PHE A 193 19.91 -6.22 -5.85
C PHE A 193 18.87 -6.91 -6.72
N SER A 194 17.97 -7.64 -6.08
CA SER A 194 16.82 -8.29 -6.71
C SER A 194 15.56 -7.99 -5.94
N PHE A 195 14.42 -8.01 -6.63
CA PHE A 195 13.11 -7.85 -6.04
C PHE A 195 12.33 -9.16 -6.05
N GLY A 196 11.56 -9.38 -5.01
CA GLY A 196 10.64 -10.51 -4.89
C GLY A 196 9.54 -10.20 -3.90
N ASP A 197 8.68 -11.20 -3.64
CA ASP A 197 7.57 -11.11 -2.70
C ASP A 197 6.70 -9.86 -2.94
N VAL A 198 6.44 -9.57 -4.24
CA VAL A 198 5.66 -8.40 -4.66
C VAL A 198 4.19 -8.70 -4.47
N TYR A 199 3.51 -7.82 -3.77
CA TYR A 199 2.07 -7.85 -3.55
C TYR A 199 1.52 -6.43 -3.72
N ASN A 200 0.48 -6.29 -4.52
CA ASN A 200 -0.29 -5.04 -4.65
C ASN A 200 -1.77 -5.37 -4.51
N SER A 201 -2.48 -4.60 -3.71
CA SER A 201 -3.93 -4.70 -3.55
C SER A 201 -4.54 -3.32 -3.67
N GLU A 202 -5.53 -3.18 -4.53
CA GLU A 202 -6.28 -1.95 -4.74
C GLU A 202 -7.76 -2.22 -4.46
N THR A 203 -8.36 -1.48 -3.52
CA THR A 203 -9.78 -1.61 -3.17
C THR A 203 -10.57 -0.45 -3.76
N TYR A 204 -11.63 -0.77 -4.45
CA TYR A 204 -12.53 0.17 -5.11
C TYR A 204 -13.94 0.09 -4.54
N SER A 205 -14.64 1.24 -4.49
CA SER A 205 -16.08 1.26 -4.30
C SER A 205 -16.77 0.80 -5.59
N THR A 206 -17.76 -0.06 -5.45
CA THR A 206 -18.66 -0.46 -6.55
C THR A 206 -20.06 0.13 -6.38
N GLU A 207 -20.24 1.05 -5.45
CA GLU A 207 -21.53 1.69 -5.19
C GLU A 207 -22.07 2.45 -6.41
N TYR A 208 -21.18 3.03 -7.22
CA TYR A 208 -21.52 3.84 -8.39
C TYR A 208 -21.09 3.19 -9.72
N GLY A 209 -20.95 1.87 -9.74
CA GLY A 209 -20.63 1.11 -10.94
C GLY A 209 -19.25 0.42 -10.90
N GLU A 210 -18.66 0.23 -12.07
CA GLU A 210 -17.38 -0.49 -12.21
C GLU A 210 -16.21 0.27 -11.58
N PRO A 211 -15.18 -0.45 -11.08
CA PRO A 211 -13.95 0.15 -10.57
C PRO A 211 -13.28 1.10 -11.56
N LYS A 212 -12.98 2.29 -11.08
CA LYS A 212 -12.22 3.32 -11.79
C LYS A 212 -11.32 4.04 -10.79
N ILE A 213 -10.34 4.79 -11.27
CA ILE A 213 -9.40 5.49 -10.41
C ILE A 213 -10.07 6.40 -9.37
N TYR A 214 -11.17 7.04 -9.72
CA TYR A 214 -11.92 7.91 -8.81
C TYR A 214 -12.79 7.15 -7.80
N ASN A 215 -12.91 5.82 -7.92
CA ASN A 215 -13.61 4.96 -6.97
C ASN A 215 -12.62 4.26 -6.02
N LEU A 216 -11.31 4.53 -6.14
CA LEU A 216 -10.29 3.94 -5.29
C LEU A 216 -10.51 4.38 -3.83
N ILE A 217 -10.51 3.42 -2.91
CA ILE A 217 -10.65 3.63 -1.47
C ILE A 217 -9.27 3.61 -0.81
N ASN A 218 -8.50 2.58 -1.12
CA ASN A 218 -7.17 2.38 -0.57
C ASN A 218 -6.32 1.47 -1.47
N MET A 219 -5.03 1.46 -1.20
CA MET A 219 -4.06 0.58 -1.85
C MET A 219 -3.02 0.12 -0.84
N THR A 220 -2.60 -1.12 -0.96
CA THR A 220 -1.41 -1.66 -0.28
C THR A 220 -0.43 -2.15 -1.32
N ASP A 221 0.83 -1.75 -1.20
CA ASP A 221 1.93 -2.26 -2.00
C ASP A 221 3.01 -2.82 -1.07
N ARG A 222 3.50 -4.00 -1.38
CA ARG A 222 4.54 -4.68 -0.62
C ARG A 222 5.54 -5.30 -1.56
N TYR A 223 6.81 -5.18 -1.21
CA TYR A 223 7.87 -5.87 -1.92
C TYR A 223 9.06 -6.12 -1.00
N ARG A 224 9.85 -7.12 -1.33
CA ARG A 224 11.13 -7.42 -0.70
C ARG A 224 12.27 -7.15 -1.66
N ALA A 225 13.23 -6.36 -1.23
CA ALA A 225 14.46 -6.11 -1.96
C ALA A 225 15.62 -6.88 -1.31
N TYR A 226 16.32 -7.68 -2.09
CA TYR A 226 17.45 -8.50 -1.66
C TYR A 226 18.77 -7.91 -2.14
N GLN A 227 19.74 -7.82 -1.26
CA GLN A 227 21.11 -7.53 -1.64
C GLN A 227 21.78 -8.84 -2.11
N THR A 228 22.22 -8.88 -3.36
CA THR A 228 22.71 -10.12 -4.01
C THR A 228 23.94 -10.71 -3.34
N LYS A 229 24.85 -9.86 -2.79
CA LYS A 229 26.13 -10.32 -2.21
C LYS A 229 26.01 -10.82 -0.78
N THR A 230 25.16 -10.24 0.05
CA THR A 230 25.12 -10.51 1.50
C THR A 230 23.87 -11.26 1.95
N MET A 231 22.96 -11.57 1.02
CA MET A 231 21.65 -12.16 1.31
C MET A 231 20.80 -11.33 2.29
N GLY A 232 21.22 -10.09 2.58
CA GLY A 232 20.42 -9.16 3.35
C GLY A 232 19.22 -8.68 2.55
N TYR A 233 18.14 -8.33 3.25
CA TYR A 233 16.91 -7.85 2.60
C TYR A 233 16.23 -6.73 3.37
N VAL A 234 15.41 -5.99 2.65
CA VAL A 234 14.51 -4.97 3.18
C VAL A 234 13.12 -5.26 2.66
N ASP A 235 12.17 -5.43 3.58
CA ASP A 235 10.75 -5.44 3.26
C ASP A 235 10.22 -4.01 3.29
N THR A 236 9.55 -3.60 2.23
CA THR A 236 8.84 -2.32 2.19
C THR A 236 7.35 -2.59 2.06
N VAL A 237 6.58 -1.93 2.92
CA VAL A 237 5.11 -1.91 2.86
C VAL A 237 4.67 -0.46 2.70
N VAL A 238 3.88 -0.19 1.69
CA VAL A 238 3.26 1.12 1.45
C VAL A 238 1.76 0.94 1.51
N GLU A 239 1.11 1.75 2.32
CA GLU A 239 -0.35 1.80 2.43
C GLU A 239 -0.82 3.20 2.07
N MET A 240 -1.82 3.28 1.22
CA MET A 240 -2.42 4.51 0.77
C MET A 240 -3.92 4.50 1.07
N TYR A 241 -4.40 5.57 1.68
CA TYR A 241 -5.82 5.76 1.98
C TYR A 241 -6.29 7.05 1.32
N ILE A 242 -7.32 6.95 0.50
CA ILE A 242 -7.90 8.11 -0.16
C ILE A 242 -8.70 8.90 0.86
N LEU A 243 -8.31 10.16 1.09
CA LEU A 243 -8.97 11.08 2.01
C LEU A 243 -10.06 11.91 1.33
N GLY A 244 -9.88 12.14 0.02
CA GLY A 244 -10.82 12.87 -0.80
C GLY A 244 -10.35 12.91 -2.25
N ILE A 245 -11.32 13.12 -3.14
CA ILE A 245 -11.08 13.22 -4.59
C ILE A 245 -11.90 14.40 -5.09
N ASP A 246 -11.28 15.26 -5.88
CA ASP A 246 -11.94 16.37 -6.56
C ASP A 246 -11.29 16.66 -7.93
N LEU A 247 -11.85 17.61 -8.65
CA LEU A 247 -11.24 18.15 -9.87
C LEU A 247 -10.54 19.46 -9.54
N ALA A 248 -9.30 19.59 -9.98
CA ALA A 248 -8.51 20.80 -9.84
C ALA A 248 -8.12 21.36 -11.21
N THR A 249 -8.17 22.65 -11.35
CA THR A 249 -7.65 23.36 -12.52
C THR A 249 -6.12 23.40 -12.50
N LYS A 250 -5.51 23.68 -13.64
CA LYS A 250 -4.06 23.89 -13.70
C LYS A 250 -3.57 25.05 -12.81
N ALA A 251 -4.44 26.07 -12.60
CA ALA A 251 -4.11 27.21 -11.72
C ALA A 251 -4.09 26.78 -10.25
N GLU A 252 -5.09 26.01 -9.81
CA GLU A 252 -5.14 25.44 -8.45
C GLU A 252 -3.97 24.50 -8.20
N MET A 253 -3.64 23.61 -9.15
CA MET A 253 -2.46 22.75 -9.02
C MET A 253 -1.14 23.57 -8.85
N LYS A 254 -1.02 24.69 -9.58
CA LYS A 254 0.16 25.59 -9.42
C LYS A 254 0.16 26.29 -8.06
N ALA A 255 -1.02 26.66 -7.54
CA ALA A 255 -1.16 27.25 -6.22
C ALA A 255 -0.83 26.21 -5.12
N ASP A 256 -1.34 25.01 -5.22
CA ASP A 256 -1.05 23.92 -4.28
C ASP A 256 0.45 23.59 -4.19
N LYS A 257 1.18 23.65 -5.31
CA LYS A 257 2.64 23.45 -5.31
C LYS A 257 3.41 24.45 -4.45
N LYS A 258 2.84 25.64 -4.23
CA LYS A 258 3.44 26.71 -3.42
C LYS A 258 3.10 26.59 -1.92
N LEU A 259 2.16 25.72 -1.54
CA LEU A 259 1.80 25.49 -0.15
C LEU A 259 3.05 25.05 0.65
N LYS A 260 3.26 25.66 1.81
CA LYS A 260 4.27 25.19 2.75
C LYS A 260 3.75 23.97 3.50
N PRO A 261 4.57 22.92 3.73
CA PRO A 261 4.17 21.81 4.56
C PRO A 261 3.75 22.27 5.96
N VAL A 262 2.72 21.65 6.50
CA VAL A 262 2.24 21.89 7.86
C VAL A 262 2.64 20.72 8.77
N PRO A 263 2.66 20.89 10.10
CA PRO A 263 2.90 19.79 11.03
C PRO A 263 1.96 18.61 10.73
N PHE A 264 2.52 17.41 10.78
CA PHE A 264 1.76 16.20 10.48
C PHE A 264 0.79 15.86 11.61
N VAL A 265 -0.48 15.66 11.23
CA VAL A 265 -1.52 15.10 12.09
C VAL A 265 -2.14 13.91 11.35
N ARG A 266 -2.18 12.76 12.01
CA ARG A 266 -2.75 11.55 11.41
C ARG A 266 -4.26 11.74 11.21
N PRO A 267 -4.80 11.48 10.01
CA PRO A 267 -6.23 11.61 9.76
C PRO A 267 -7.04 10.61 10.60
N GLU A 268 -8.21 11.03 11.03
CA GLU A 268 -9.16 10.17 11.73
C GLU A 268 -9.66 9.02 10.83
N GLY A 269 -10.03 7.89 11.45
CA GLY A 269 -10.58 6.72 10.75
C GLY A 269 -9.57 5.94 9.89
N ILE A 270 -8.28 6.28 9.96
CA ILE A 270 -7.23 5.40 9.41
C ILE A 270 -7.09 4.21 10.34
N VAL A 271 -7.10 2.99 9.77
CA VAL A 271 -6.87 1.76 10.53
C VAL A 271 -5.53 1.90 11.27
N THR A 272 -5.59 1.84 12.58
CA THR A 272 -4.37 1.91 13.40
C THR A 272 -3.50 0.70 13.10
N THR A 273 -2.22 0.96 12.93
CA THR A 273 -1.21 -0.10 12.93
C THR A 273 -1.34 -0.94 14.17
N GLY A 274 -1.13 -2.24 14.03
CA GLY A 274 -1.14 -3.15 15.17
C GLY A 274 -0.20 -2.70 16.29
N ASP A 275 -0.43 -3.19 17.50
CA ASP A 275 0.30 -2.79 18.71
C ASP A 275 1.82 -2.83 18.56
N TRP A 276 2.33 -3.80 17.77
CA TRP A 276 3.76 -3.96 17.52
C TRP A 276 4.38 -2.76 16.77
N LEU A 277 3.67 -2.18 15.78
CA LEU A 277 4.20 -1.02 15.05
C LEU A 277 4.05 0.25 15.89
N THR A 278 2.96 0.40 16.62
CA THR A 278 2.80 1.49 17.59
C THR A 278 3.93 1.44 18.63
N ALA A 279 4.26 0.25 19.14
CA ALA A 279 5.38 0.06 20.04
C ALA A 279 6.74 0.32 19.38
N ALA A 280 6.90 -0.02 18.10
CA ALA A 280 8.10 0.28 17.34
C ALA A 280 8.28 1.79 17.14
N ILE A 281 7.23 2.50 16.69
CA ILE A 281 7.25 3.97 16.50
C ILE A 281 7.60 4.68 17.81
N LYS A 282 7.07 4.24 18.95
CA LYS A 282 7.41 4.83 20.28
C LYS A 282 8.90 4.73 20.63
N ARG A 283 9.61 3.74 20.07
CA ARG A 283 11.06 3.55 20.29
C ARG A 283 11.92 4.26 19.25
N MET A 284 11.32 4.67 18.14
CA MET A 284 12.01 5.36 17.06
C MET A 284 12.20 6.83 17.37
N THR A 285 13.28 7.38 16.87
CA THR A 285 13.51 8.83 16.91
C THR A 285 12.76 9.47 15.73
N LYS A 286 11.98 10.51 16.01
CA LYS A 286 11.40 11.35 14.96
C LYS A 286 12.52 12.10 14.27
N THR A 287 12.63 11.94 12.95
CA THR A 287 13.59 12.70 12.13
C THR A 287 12.84 13.85 11.45
N GLU A 288 13.46 15.00 11.39
CA GLU A 288 12.92 16.20 10.70
C GLU A 288 12.89 16.02 9.19
#